data_5d5b57bde2ac99b8e05839043242bf01
#
_entry.id   5d5b57bde2ac99b8e05839043242bf01
#
_cell.length_a   1.000
_cell.length_b   1.000
_cell.length_c   1.000
_cell.angle_alpha   90.00
_cell.angle_beta   90.00
_cell.angle_gamma   90.00
#
_symmetry.space_group_name_H-M   'P 1'
#
loop_
_entity.id
_entity.type
_entity.pdbx_description
1 polymer ?
#
loop_
_entity_poly.entity_id
_entity_poly.type
_entity_poly.pdbx_seq_one_letter_code
_entity_poly.pdbx_strand_id
1 'polypeptide(L)'
;TGGQAGATASASCIGDGIIFATPYGSLAYSLSSNGPILSNKTNSITMVPVCPLSMSFRPICLPNSTVINIRIAEKSRALGTVTCDGFCSFELGKDEVLEIKKSNKRFEVQLLLCSGMWSGTLTDQLSMGEQTQKRPQLGQ
;
A
#
# COMPACT_ATOMS: atom_id res chain seq x y z
N THR A 1 25.44 3.92 -26.32
CA THR A 1 24.69 4.32 -25.12
C THR A 1 23.21 4.28 -25.46
N GLY A 2 22.61 3.08 -25.37
CA GLY A 2 21.21 2.87 -25.66
C GLY A 2 20.35 3.26 -24.46
N GLY A 3 19.53 4.31 -24.61
CA GLY A 3 18.43 4.58 -23.69
C GLY A 3 17.44 3.43 -23.73
N GLN A 4 17.31 2.68 -22.66
CA GLN A 4 16.23 1.71 -22.52
C GLN A 4 14.92 2.51 -22.48
N ALA A 5 14.13 2.40 -23.54
CA ALA A 5 12.75 2.80 -23.50
C ALA A 5 12.08 1.98 -22.37
N GLY A 6 11.62 2.65 -21.32
CA GLY A 6 10.99 2.00 -20.19
C GLY A 6 9.82 1.16 -20.66
N ALA A 7 9.81 -0.13 -20.33
CA ALA A 7 8.71 -1.00 -20.67
C ALA A 7 7.44 -0.50 -19.97
N THR A 8 6.44 -0.11 -20.75
CA THR A 8 5.13 0.28 -20.24
C THR A 8 4.27 -0.99 -20.13
N ALA A 9 3.91 -1.37 -18.90
CA ALA A 9 2.95 -2.42 -18.66
C ALA A 9 1.59 -1.81 -18.35
N SER A 10 0.52 -2.40 -18.87
CA SER A 10 -0.85 -1.98 -18.61
C SER A 10 -1.66 -3.14 -18.04
N ALA A 11 -2.44 -2.86 -17.00
CA ALA A 11 -3.33 -3.82 -16.39
C ALA A 11 -4.66 -3.17 -16.02
N SER A 12 -5.73 -3.94 -16.04
CA SER A 12 -7.07 -3.49 -15.64
C SER A 12 -7.58 -4.36 -14.51
N CYS A 13 -8.17 -3.74 -13.50
CA CYS A 13 -8.73 -4.40 -12.33
C CYS A 13 -10.12 -3.87 -12.05
N ILE A 14 -11.04 -4.76 -11.69
CA ILE A 14 -12.35 -4.42 -11.14
C ILE A 14 -12.30 -4.76 -9.66
N GLY A 15 -12.61 -3.81 -8.80
CA GLY A 15 -12.60 -3.95 -7.35
C GLY A 15 -13.05 -2.65 -6.68
N ASP A 16 -13.02 -2.62 -5.36
CA ASP A 16 -13.45 -1.45 -4.58
C ASP A 16 -12.41 -0.33 -4.62
N GLY A 17 -11.14 -0.65 -4.85
CA GLY A 17 -10.09 0.34 -4.93
C GLY A 17 -8.69 -0.25 -5.09
N ILE A 18 -7.70 0.64 -5.04
CA ILE A 18 -6.28 0.28 -5.05
C ILE A 18 -5.57 1.14 -4.00
N ILE A 19 -4.78 0.51 -3.16
CA ILE A 19 -3.94 1.17 -2.16
C ILE A 19 -2.50 1.22 -2.67
N PHE A 20 -1.87 2.37 -2.55
CA PHE A 20 -0.44 2.55 -2.76
C PHE A 20 0.22 2.83 -1.41
N ALA A 21 1.24 2.07 -1.07
CA ALA A 21 1.91 2.22 0.19
C ALA A 21 3.44 2.22 0.04
N THR A 22 4.08 3.09 0.80
CA THR A 22 5.52 3.03 1.04
C THR A 22 5.84 1.83 1.94
N PRO A 23 7.11 1.41 2.08
CA PRO A 23 7.46 0.37 3.04
C PRO A 23 6.96 0.66 4.46
N TYR A 24 7.02 1.91 4.89
CA TYR A 24 6.50 2.32 6.19
C TYR A 24 4.97 2.19 6.27
N GLY A 25 4.26 2.62 5.23
CA GLY A 25 2.79 2.52 5.11
C GLY A 25 2.29 1.09 4.88
N SER A 26 3.18 0.13 4.60
CA SER A 26 2.77 -1.28 4.39
C SER A 26 2.15 -1.91 5.63
N LEU A 27 2.42 -1.36 6.82
CA LEU A 27 1.87 -1.81 8.11
C LEU A 27 0.51 -1.16 8.46
N ALA A 28 0.04 -0.22 7.64
CA ALA A 28 -1.24 0.48 7.85
C ALA A 28 -2.39 -0.20 7.05
N TYR A 29 -3.18 0.57 6.33
CA TYR A 29 -4.35 0.05 5.58
C TYR A 29 -3.98 -1.00 4.51
N SER A 30 -2.77 -0.91 3.95
CA SER A 30 -2.22 -1.92 3.05
C SER A 30 -2.22 -3.32 3.69
N LEU A 31 -1.82 -3.42 4.96
CA LEU A 31 -1.82 -4.69 5.71
C LEU A 31 -3.24 -5.26 5.85
N SER A 32 -4.21 -4.43 6.23
CA SER A 32 -5.61 -4.85 6.38
C SER A 32 -6.21 -5.33 5.05
N SER A 33 -5.69 -4.85 3.93
CA SER A 33 -6.07 -5.27 2.58
C SER A 33 -5.20 -6.41 2.03
N ASN A 34 -4.57 -7.17 2.92
CA ASN A 34 -3.73 -8.31 2.57
C ASN A 34 -2.48 -7.95 1.73
N GLY A 35 -1.97 -6.74 1.91
CA GLY A 35 -0.70 -6.30 1.34
C GLY A 35 0.50 -6.94 2.04
N PRO A 36 1.66 -7.01 1.37
CA PRO A 36 2.87 -7.55 1.97
C PRO A 36 3.46 -6.59 3.00
N ILE A 37 4.06 -7.15 4.04
CA ILE A 37 4.89 -6.40 5.00
C ILE A 37 6.24 -6.16 4.35
N LEU A 38 6.64 -4.90 4.27
CA LEU A 38 7.93 -4.51 3.72
C LEU A 38 8.86 -3.97 4.79
N SER A 39 10.13 -4.34 4.69
CA SER A 39 11.16 -3.68 5.49
C SER A 39 11.27 -2.20 5.11
N ASN A 40 11.38 -1.32 6.11
CA ASN A 40 11.58 0.12 5.92
C ASN A 40 12.89 0.47 5.16
N LYS A 41 13.80 -0.50 5.03
CA LYS A 41 15.05 -0.38 4.27
C LYS A 41 14.89 -0.66 2.78
N THR A 42 13.72 -1.16 2.34
CA THR A 42 13.48 -1.46 0.92
C THR A 42 13.12 -0.19 0.14
N ASN A 43 13.64 -0.09 -1.07
CA ASN A 43 13.32 0.99 -2.00
C ASN A 43 12.17 0.57 -2.94
N SER A 44 10.98 0.45 -2.40
CA SER A 44 9.82 -0.07 -3.12
C SER A 44 8.55 0.72 -2.82
N ILE A 45 7.56 0.54 -3.67
CA ILE A 45 6.17 0.95 -3.47
C ILE A 45 5.30 -0.29 -3.67
N THR A 46 4.33 -0.50 -2.80
CA THR A 46 3.32 -1.54 -2.98
C THR A 46 2.09 -0.99 -3.64
N MET A 47 1.50 -1.80 -4.51
CA MET A 47 0.18 -1.62 -5.08
C MET A 47 -0.70 -2.78 -4.62
N VAL A 48 -1.74 -2.50 -3.85
CA VAL A 48 -2.60 -3.50 -3.23
C VAL A 48 -4.04 -3.28 -3.68
N PRO A 49 -4.64 -4.21 -4.44
CA PRO A 49 -6.04 -4.13 -4.81
C PRO A 49 -6.94 -4.37 -3.58
N VAL A 50 -8.04 -3.64 -3.49
CA VAL A 50 -9.06 -3.81 -2.46
C VAL A 50 -10.25 -4.55 -3.06
N CYS A 51 -10.58 -5.70 -2.50
CA CYS A 51 -11.68 -6.56 -2.94
C CYS A 51 -11.71 -6.77 -4.47
N PRO A 52 -10.59 -7.20 -5.10
CA PRO A 52 -10.58 -7.40 -6.54
C PRO A 52 -11.52 -8.53 -6.94
N LEU A 53 -12.31 -8.31 -7.99
CA LEU A 53 -13.18 -9.34 -8.53
C LEU A 53 -12.39 -10.50 -9.14
N SER A 54 -11.23 -10.21 -9.72
CA SER A 54 -10.33 -11.23 -10.29
C SER A 54 -9.30 -11.68 -9.28
N MET A 55 -9.26 -12.97 -9.01
CA MET A 55 -8.25 -13.60 -8.13
C MET A 55 -6.82 -13.52 -8.68
N SER A 56 -6.65 -13.22 -9.95
CA SER A 56 -5.33 -13.06 -10.58
C SER A 56 -4.67 -11.71 -10.30
N PHE A 57 -5.45 -10.71 -9.87
CA PHE A 57 -4.91 -9.41 -9.51
C PHE A 57 -4.44 -9.43 -8.04
N ARG A 58 -3.14 -9.56 -7.86
CA ARG A 58 -2.51 -9.72 -6.55
C ARG A 58 -1.76 -8.45 -6.15
N PRO A 59 -1.47 -8.24 -4.85
CA PRO A 59 -0.56 -7.21 -4.41
C PRO A 59 0.79 -7.32 -5.11
N ILE A 60 1.31 -6.19 -5.57
CA ILE A 60 2.57 -6.11 -6.32
C ILE A 60 3.51 -5.12 -5.62
N CYS A 61 4.78 -5.52 -5.50
CA CYS A 61 5.86 -4.63 -5.07
C CYS A 61 6.64 -4.15 -6.29
N LEU A 62 6.76 -2.85 -6.46
CA LEU A 62 7.46 -2.21 -7.55
C LEU A 62 8.65 -1.40 -7.02
N PRO A 63 9.71 -1.22 -7.79
CA PRO A 63 10.78 -0.28 -7.44
C PRO A 63 10.20 1.12 -7.23
N ASN A 64 10.71 1.87 -6.26
CA ASN A 64 10.23 3.23 -5.98
C ASN A 64 10.56 4.25 -7.09
N SER A 65 11.36 3.87 -8.08
CA SER A 65 11.58 4.64 -9.31
C SER A 65 10.46 4.49 -10.35
N THR A 66 9.52 3.59 -10.11
CA THR A 66 8.39 3.35 -11.03
C THR A 66 7.41 4.54 -10.98
N VAL A 67 6.98 4.99 -12.15
CA VAL A 67 5.87 5.93 -12.29
C VAL A 67 4.63 5.14 -12.64
N ILE A 68 3.56 5.32 -11.87
CA ILE A 68 2.31 4.59 -12.01
C ILE A 68 1.22 5.56 -12.40
N ASN A 69 0.55 5.30 -13.52
CA ASN A 69 -0.58 6.09 -13.99
C ASN A 69 -1.87 5.30 -13.81
N ILE A 70 -2.84 5.91 -13.15
CA ILE A 70 -4.16 5.35 -12.88
C ILE A 70 -5.22 6.12 -13.64
N ARG A 71 -6.14 5.39 -14.22
CA ARG A 71 -7.34 5.94 -14.87
C ARG A 71 -8.56 5.16 -14.45
N ILE A 72 -9.67 5.84 -14.34
CA ILE A 72 -10.96 5.20 -14.18
C ILE A 72 -11.38 4.61 -15.53
N ALA A 73 -11.75 3.34 -15.54
CA ALA A 73 -12.22 2.70 -16.76
C ALA A 73 -13.51 3.36 -17.27
N GLU A 74 -13.63 3.56 -18.58
CA GLU A 74 -14.81 4.17 -19.21
C GLU A 74 -16.14 3.48 -18.81
N LYS A 75 -16.08 2.15 -18.64
CA LYS A 75 -17.23 1.33 -18.23
C LYS A 75 -17.58 1.45 -16.75
N SER A 76 -16.77 2.15 -15.95
CA SER A 76 -17.08 2.38 -14.54
C SER A 76 -18.36 3.20 -14.38
N ARG A 77 -19.18 2.83 -13.40
CA ARG A 77 -20.41 3.59 -13.08
C ARG A 77 -20.15 4.78 -12.17
N ALA A 78 -19.04 4.73 -11.43
CA ALA A 78 -18.68 5.74 -10.44
C ALA A 78 -17.38 6.45 -10.83
N LEU A 79 -17.21 7.66 -10.30
CA LEU A 79 -15.94 8.37 -10.26
C LEU A 79 -15.04 7.72 -9.20
N GLY A 80 -13.75 7.99 -9.26
CA GLY A 80 -12.80 7.57 -8.24
C GLY A 80 -12.69 8.60 -7.14
N THR A 81 -12.59 8.17 -5.89
CA THR A 81 -12.19 9.04 -4.79
C THR A 81 -10.74 8.70 -4.43
N VAL A 82 -9.87 9.69 -4.47
CA VAL A 82 -8.47 9.57 -4.06
C VAL A 82 -8.33 10.14 -2.66
N THR A 83 -7.76 9.37 -1.75
CA THR A 83 -7.50 9.80 -0.38
C THR A 83 -6.04 9.60 -0.05
N CYS A 84 -5.37 10.63 0.47
CA CYS A 84 -3.98 10.59 0.89
C CYS A 84 -3.91 10.61 2.42
N ASP A 85 -3.53 9.50 3.02
CA ASP A 85 -3.32 9.30 4.47
C ASP A 85 -4.45 9.85 5.37
N GLY A 86 -5.67 9.93 4.85
CA GLY A 86 -6.83 10.47 5.56
C GLY A 86 -6.89 12.00 5.70
N PHE A 87 -5.88 12.73 5.24
CA PHE A 87 -5.82 14.19 5.36
C PHE A 87 -6.34 14.94 4.15
N CYS A 88 -6.26 14.35 2.98
CA CYS A 88 -6.66 14.97 1.73
C CYS A 88 -7.50 13.98 0.93
N SER A 89 -8.59 14.45 0.38
CA SER A 89 -9.47 13.66 -0.49
C SER A 89 -9.95 14.51 -1.65
N PHE A 90 -9.96 13.93 -2.86
CA PHE A 90 -10.49 14.56 -4.06
C PHE A 90 -11.08 13.51 -5.00
N GLU A 91 -11.93 13.95 -5.91
CA GLU A 91 -12.51 13.08 -6.94
C GLU A 91 -11.56 12.97 -8.14
N LEU A 92 -11.53 11.79 -8.75
CA LEU A 92 -10.83 11.49 -9.99
C LEU A 92 -11.88 11.21 -11.07
N GLY A 93 -11.90 12.04 -12.08
CA GLY A 93 -12.77 11.90 -13.25
C GLY A 93 -12.28 10.83 -14.22
N LYS A 94 -13.16 10.46 -15.17
CA LYS A 94 -12.82 9.43 -16.18
C LYS A 94 -11.76 9.89 -17.18
N ASP A 95 -11.72 11.18 -17.48
CA ASP A 95 -10.78 11.79 -18.41
C ASP A 95 -9.45 12.20 -17.75
N GLU A 96 -9.36 11.98 -16.43
CA GLU A 96 -8.20 12.36 -15.65
C GLU A 96 -7.24 11.19 -15.44
N VAL A 97 -5.99 11.53 -15.21
CA VAL A 97 -4.92 10.57 -14.92
C VAL A 97 -4.30 10.92 -13.58
N LEU A 98 -4.35 9.99 -12.66
CA LEU A 98 -3.62 10.08 -11.41
C LEU A 98 -2.20 9.51 -11.60
N GLU A 99 -1.20 10.36 -11.51
CA GLU A 99 0.20 9.95 -11.53
C GLU A 99 0.71 9.72 -10.10
N ILE A 100 1.25 8.55 -9.84
CA ILE A 100 1.86 8.18 -8.56
C ILE A 100 3.34 7.93 -8.80
N LYS A 101 4.18 8.65 -8.07
CA LYS A 101 5.64 8.54 -8.12
C LYS A 101 6.27 8.90 -6.80
N LYS A 102 7.52 8.49 -6.62
CA LYS A 102 8.32 8.88 -5.46
C LYS A 102 8.46 10.40 -5.39
N SER A 103 8.15 10.98 -4.24
CA SER A 103 8.41 12.38 -3.97
C SER A 103 9.91 12.66 -3.80
N ASN A 104 10.34 13.85 -4.23
CA ASN A 104 11.69 14.35 -3.92
C ASN A 104 11.79 14.87 -2.48
N LYS A 105 10.65 15.08 -1.81
CA LYS A 105 10.63 15.45 -0.39
C LYS A 105 10.87 14.21 0.45
N ARG A 106 11.69 14.34 1.49
CA ARG A 106 11.96 13.28 2.46
C ARG A 106 11.23 13.64 3.76
N PHE A 107 10.66 12.62 4.36
CA PHE A 107 10.17 12.67 5.72
C PHE A 107 11.18 11.90 6.57
N GLU A 108 11.84 12.60 7.49
CA GLU A 108 12.80 11.99 8.41
C GLU A 108 12.06 11.57 9.68
N VAL A 109 12.09 10.27 9.96
CA VAL A 109 11.57 9.70 11.21
C VAL A 109 12.76 9.35 12.08
N GLN A 110 12.91 10.03 13.20
CA GLN A 110 13.90 9.69 14.21
C GLN A 110 13.31 8.60 15.10
N LEU A 111 13.70 7.36 14.86
CA LEU A 111 13.34 6.24 15.71
C LEU A 111 14.32 6.15 16.87
N LEU A 112 13.90 6.50 18.07
CA LEU A 112 14.64 6.22 19.30
C LEU A 112 14.48 4.73 19.62
N LEU A 113 15.14 3.89 18.84
CA LEU A 113 15.15 2.44 19.07
C LEU A 113 16.46 2.03 19.70
N CYS A 114 16.37 1.36 20.82
CA CYS A 114 17.48 0.57 21.36
C CYS A 114 17.93 -0.44 20.29
N SER A 115 19.23 -0.55 20.15
CA SER A 115 19.91 -1.35 19.12
C SER A 115 19.32 -2.74 18.92
N GLY A 116 18.94 -3.05 17.69
CA GLY A 116 18.80 -4.43 17.24
C GLY A 116 17.41 -4.93 16.87
N MET A 117 16.33 -4.12 16.94
CA MET A 117 14.97 -4.64 17.02
C MET A 117 14.02 -4.28 15.87
N TRP A 118 14.39 -4.62 14.64
CA TRP A 118 13.35 -4.65 13.59
C TRP A 118 12.29 -5.72 13.89
N SER A 119 12.68 -6.87 14.41
CA SER A 119 11.80 -7.97 14.80
C SER A 119 10.87 -7.60 15.99
N GLY A 120 11.40 -6.91 16.99
CA GLY A 120 10.58 -6.46 18.13
C GLY A 120 9.51 -5.46 17.74
N THR A 121 9.86 -4.49 16.89
CA THR A 121 8.89 -3.49 16.41
C THR A 121 7.73 -4.14 15.62
N LEU A 122 8.02 -5.16 14.80
CA LEU A 122 6.99 -5.90 14.09
C LEU A 122 6.11 -6.71 15.03
N THR A 123 6.70 -7.38 16.00
CA THR A 123 5.97 -8.16 16.99
C THR A 123 5.05 -7.26 17.81
N ASP A 124 5.53 -6.10 18.24
CA ASP A 124 4.75 -5.16 19.05
C ASP A 124 3.64 -4.48 18.23
N GLN A 125 3.92 -4.08 17.00
CA GLN A 125 2.92 -3.38 16.16
C GLN A 125 1.87 -4.32 15.59
N LEU A 126 2.22 -5.56 15.29
CA LEU A 126 1.32 -6.53 14.67
C LEU A 126 0.69 -7.48 15.68
N SER A 127 1.09 -7.41 16.96
CA SER A 127 0.68 -8.36 18.00
C SER A 127 0.84 -9.81 17.53
N MET A 128 1.91 -10.07 16.77
CA MET A 128 2.19 -11.39 16.21
C MET A 128 2.58 -12.34 17.35
N GLY A 129 1.62 -13.14 17.78
CA GLY A 129 1.79 -14.14 18.82
C GLY A 129 0.94 -13.92 20.08
N GLU A 130 0.35 -12.78 20.29
CA GLU A 130 -0.57 -12.53 21.39
C GLU A 130 -2.05 -12.67 20.99
N GLN A 131 -2.42 -13.83 20.48
CA GLN A 131 -3.80 -14.31 20.67
C GLN A 131 -3.89 -15.07 22.00
N THR A 132 -3.53 -14.45 23.08
CA THR A 132 -3.97 -14.87 24.38
C THR A 132 -5.42 -14.44 24.53
N GLN A 133 -6.34 -15.28 24.04
CA GLN A 133 -7.71 -15.26 24.52
C GLN A 133 -7.66 -15.51 26.02
N LYS A 134 -7.62 -14.45 26.81
CA LYS A 134 -8.10 -14.51 28.18
C LYS A 134 -9.60 -14.77 28.10
N ARG A 135 -9.99 -16.03 28.06
CA ARG A 135 -11.38 -16.40 28.37
C ARG A 135 -11.67 -15.86 29.76
N PRO A 136 -12.75 -15.06 29.95
CA PRO A 136 -13.23 -14.75 31.27
C PRO A 136 -13.49 -16.07 31.97
N GLN A 137 -12.85 -16.32 33.09
CA GLN A 137 -13.24 -17.42 33.96
C GLN A 137 -14.64 -17.05 34.47
N LEU A 138 -15.67 -17.73 33.97
CA LEU A 138 -16.99 -17.73 34.58
C LEU A 138 -16.82 -18.36 35.94
N GLY A 139 -16.94 -17.51 36.99
CA GLY A 139 -16.85 -17.93 38.37
C GLY A 139 -17.89 -19.01 38.67
N GLN A 140 -17.43 -20.01 39.39
CA GLN A 140 -18.28 -20.99 40.09
C GLN A 140 -18.97 -20.32 41.27
#